data_57676510e89d6b8a414fa08f3470b56e
#
_entry.id   57676510e89d6b8a414fa08f3470b56e
#
_cell.length_a   1.000
_cell.length_b   1.000
_cell.length_c   1.000
_cell.angle_alpha   90.00
_cell.angle_beta   90.00
_cell.angle_gamma   90.00
#
_symmetry.space_group_name_H-M   'P 1'
#
loop_
_entity.id
_entity.type
_entity.pdbx_description
1 polymer ?
#
loop_
_entity_poly.entity_id
_entity_poly.type
_entity_poly.pdbx_seq_one_letter_code
_entity_poly.pdbx_strand_id
1 'polypeptide(L)'
;MKQSAFRYKEWLLVNSEVISNSSWTKMIALVDMNSFFASIEQMDQPELFGRPVAVTNGLQGTCIITCSYEARYWGIKTGMRLKEARRLCPDIIQRPSRPKRYTEISTNIMKALTTITPDIEVYSVDEAFLELTHCQKIIRSPENIAHKIQKLVLEVSGLCCSIGISGDKTTAKYAAKQNKPHGITIIHPETSEEALSNVAVEELCGIAKGIKRFLNAYGVYKCGEMKNIPISVLGKHFGNPGRRIWLMAQGKDPEHINTKIAAPKSIGHGKVMPPNTKSLKTILIYLQHMSEKVGSRLRKHNFKASNFYIGIKSSGGWIGGKIKSPYLIDDGRLIMKLGQKMINYGWNGEGISQIQVTAINPKKSNQQIDFLEDEELHAKSNIKNKVLDRINQKYGALTIVPSNLIYRSKMPDVIAPAWKPSGHRRTI
;
A
#
# COMPACT_ATOMS: atom_id res chain seq x y z
N MET A 1 -8.58 -26.80 -25.17
CA MET A 1 -8.85 -26.00 -23.94
C MET A 1 -10.09 -26.44 -23.15
N LYS A 2 -11.14 -27.03 -23.74
CA LYS A 2 -12.34 -27.49 -22.97
C LYS A 2 -12.14 -28.81 -22.21
N GLN A 3 -11.25 -29.68 -22.62
CA GLN A 3 -11.01 -30.99 -21.97
C GLN A 3 -10.15 -30.92 -20.69
N SER A 4 -9.26 -29.92 -20.56
CA SER A 4 -8.46 -29.74 -19.35
C SER A 4 -9.28 -29.18 -18.18
N ALA A 5 -10.26 -28.32 -18.46
CA ALA A 5 -11.16 -27.77 -17.45
C ALA A 5 -12.16 -28.80 -16.88
N PHE A 6 -12.53 -29.81 -17.71
CA PHE A 6 -13.44 -30.87 -17.30
C PHE A 6 -12.75 -31.85 -16.33
N ARG A 7 -11.52 -32.27 -16.60
CA ARG A 7 -10.72 -33.14 -15.72
C ARG A 7 -10.38 -32.49 -14.38
N TYR A 8 -10.18 -31.19 -14.38
CA TYR A 8 -9.90 -30.43 -13.13
C TYR A 8 -11.15 -30.33 -12.24
N LYS A 9 -12.35 -30.21 -12.83
CA LYS A 9 -13.62 -30.24 -12.09
C LYS A 9 -13.93 -31.61 -11.49
N GLU A 10 -13.68 -32.69 -12.21
CA GLU A 10 -13.86 -34.05 -11.67
C GLU A 10 -12.86 -34.36 -10.55
N TRP A 11 -11.60 -33.94 -10.69
CA TRP A 11 -10.60 -34.08 -9.64
C TRP A 11 -10.97 -33.31 -8.37
N LEU A 12 -11.52 -32.10 -8.50
CA LEU A 12 -12.03 -31.31 -7.36
C LEU A 12 -13.24 -31.98 -6.69
N LEU A 13 -14.13 -32.60 -7.42
CA LEU A 13 -15.33 -33.27 -6.88
C LEU A 13 -14.97 -34.58 -6.12
N VAL A 14 -14.04 -35.38 -6.64
CA VAL A 14 -13.61 -36.65 -6.01
C VAL A 14 -12.78 -36.39 -4.72
N ASN A 15 -12.01 -35.31 -4.66
CA ASN A 15 -11.22 -34.98 -3.46
C ASN A 15 -11.99 -34.15 -2.42
N SER A 16 -13.11 -33.50 -2.79
CA SER A 16 -13.89 -32.68 -1.85
C SER A 16 -14.61 -33.53 -0.78
N GLU A 17 -14.99 -34.77 -1.06
CA GLU A 17 -15.67 -35.64 -0.10
C GLU A 17 -14.73 -36.24 0.95
N VAL A 18 -13.44 -36.46 0.61
CA VAL A 18 -12.46 -37.04 1.54
C VAL A 18 -11.81 -36.00 2.47
N ILE A 19 -11.76 -34.74 2.04
CA ILE A 19 -11.07 -33.65 2.77
C ILE A 19 -12.02 -32.91 3.75
N SER A 20 -13.33 -33.15 3.71
CA SER A 20 -14.35 -32.35 4.40
C SER A 20 -14.40 -32.49 5.92
N ASN A 21 -13.63 -33.40 6.54
CA ASN A 21 -13.69 -33.66 7.99
C ASN A 21 -12.41 -33.38 8.80
N SER A 22 -11.30 -32.96 8.20
CA SER A 22 -10.11 -32.57 8.96
C SER A 22 -10.15 -31.08 9.32
N SER A 23 -10.15 -30.76 10.61
CA SER A 23 -9.95 -29.38 11.06
C SER A 23 -8.54 -28.93 10.68
N TRP A 24 -8.43 -27.81 9.95
CA TRP A 24 -7.13 -27.26 9.59
C TRP A 24 -6.39 -26.78 10.83
N THR A 25 -5.11 -27.09 10.93
CA THR A 25 -4.25 -26.57 12.01
C THR A 25 -4.19 -25.05 11.97
N LYS A 26 -4.30 -24.45 10.77
CA LYS A 26 -4.35 -23.03 10.54
C LYS A 26 -5.21 -22.74 9.31
N MET A 27 -6.12 -21.75 9.43
CA MET A 27 -6.98 -21.30 8.34
C MET A 27 -6.89 -19.79 8.23
N ILE A 28 -6.33 -19.29 7.13
CA ILE A 28 -6.19 -17.86 6.84
C ILE A 28 -6.97 -17.52 5.57
N ALA A 29 -7.80 -16.50 5.63
CA ALA A 29 -8.39 -15.90 4.45
C ALA A 29 -7.71 -14.59 4.09
N LEU A 30 -7.50 -14.34 2.80
CA LEU A 30 -7.31 -13.00 2.26
C LEU A 30 -8.61 -12.54 1.61
N VAL A 31 -9.10 -11.39 2.02
CA VAL A 31 -10.17 -10.64 1.37
C VAL A 31 -9.53 -9.53 0.54
N ASP A 32 -9.81 -9.49 -0.76
CA ASP A 32 -9.21 -8.56 -1.72
C ASP A 32 -10.32 -7.92 -2.57
N MET A 33 -10.47 -6.60 -2.45
CA MET A 33 -11.53 -5.85 -3.13
C MET A 33 -11.26 -5.76 -4.63
N ASN A 34 -12.27 -6.02 -5.44
CA ASN A 34 -12.14 -6.04 -6.89
C ASN A 34 -12.02 -4.63 -7.48
N SER A 35 -10.89 -4.30 -8.11
CA SER A 35 -10.63 -3.01 -8.75
C SER A 35 -11.03 -1.80 -7.88
N PHE A 36 -10.77 -1.84 -6.59
CA PHE A 36 -11.35 -1.06 -5.50
C PHE A 36 -11.68 0.40 -5.86
N PHE A 37 -10.70 1.20 -6.26
CA PHE A 37 -10.95 2.61 -6.57
C PHE A 37 -11.85 2.80 -7.79
N ALA A 38 -11.65 2.01 -8.84
CA ALA A 38 -12.46 2.11 -10.06
C ALA A 38 -13.91 1.67 -9.79
N SER A 39 -14.11 0.61 -8.99
CA SER A 39 -15.44 0.16 -8.60
C SER A 39 -16.18 1.19 -7.75
N ILE A 40 -15.48 1.94 -6.87
CA ILE A 40 -16.08 3.05 -6.12
C ILE A 40 -16.49 4.20 -7.08
N GLU A 41 -15.65 4.51 -8.08
CA GLU A 41 -16.02 5.54 -9.06
C GLU A 41 -17.26 5.13 -9.85
N GLN A 42 -17.35 3.84 -10.26
CA GLN A 42 -18.54 3.31 -10.96
C GLN A 42 -19.77 3.26 -10.05
N MET A 43 -19.61 2.88 -8.78
CA MET A 43 -20.71 2.85 -7.80
C MET A 43 -21.28 4.25 -7.50
N ASP A 44 -20.41 5.23 -7.26
CA ASP A 44 -20.82 6.61 -6.96
C ASP A 44 -21.34 7.37 -8.21
N GLN A 45 -21.09 6.85 -9.42
CA GLN A 45 -21.51 7.43 -10.70
C GLN A 45 -22.03 6.33 -11.62
N PRO A 46 -23.33 6.01 -11.56
CA PRO A 46 -23.95 4.90 -12.29
C PRO A 46 -23.72 4.93 -13.81
N GLU A 47 -23.51 6.13 -14.39
CA GLU A 47 -23.20 6.31 -15.81
C GLU A 47 -21.81 5.73 -16.22
N LEU A 48 -20.96 5.40 -15.25
CA LEU A 48 -19.68 4.74 -15.48
C LEU A 48 -19.77 3.21 -15.42
N PHE A 49 -20.91 2.67 -15.01
CA PHE A 49 -21.08 1.23 -14.92
C PHE A 49 -20.96 0.58 -16.30
N GLY A 50 -20.20 -0.51 -16.38
CA GLY A 50 -19.93 -1.20 -17.65
C GLY A 50 -18.97 -0.45 -18.60
N ARG A 51 -18.43 0.70 -18.20
CA ARG A 51 -17.51 1.49 -19.04
C ARG A 51 -16.05 1.34 -18.58
N PRO A 52 -15.07 1.45 -19.51
CA PRO A 52 -13.66 1.42 -19.15
C PRO A 52 -13.25 2.68 -18.38
N VAL A 53 -12.91 2.51 -17.10
CA VAL A 53 -12.53 3.60 -16.20
C VAL A 53 -11.08 3.43 -15.75
N ALA A 54 -10.30 4.52 -15.79
CA ALA A 54 -8.96 4.61 -15.23
C ALA A 54 -8.88 5.69 -14.15
N VAL A 55 -8.45 5.32 -12.95
CA VAL A 55 -8.23 6.26 -11.85
C VAL A 55 -6.79 6.73 -11.85
N THR A 56 -6.60 8.06 -11.79
CA THR A 56 -5.28 8.72 -11.79
C THR A 56 -5.14 9.68 -10.61
N ASN A 57 -3.92 10.13 -10.31
CA ASN A 57 -3.70 11.19 -9.31
C ASN A 57 -4.14 12.56 -9.86
N GLY A 58 -5.44 12.85 -9.78
CA GLY A 58 -6.07 14.03 -10.37
C GLY A 58 -6.17 13.94 -11.89
N LEU A 59 -6.84 14.93 -12.49
CA LEU A 59 -7.05 14.99 -13.95
C LEU A 59 -5.74 15.22 -14.74
N GLN A 60 -4.73 15.79 -14.10
CA GLN A 60 -3.39 15.97 -14.69
C GLN A 60 -2.48 14.73 -14.49
N GLY A 61 -2.97 13.71 -13.79
CA GLY A 61 -2.22 12.47 -13.55
C GLY A 61 -1.98 11.70 -14.84
N THR A 62 -0.74 11.31 -15.07
CA THR A 62 -0.32 10.60 -16.30
C THR A 62 -0.21 9.10 -16.11
N CYS A 63 -0.25 8.61 -14.88
CA CYS A 63 -0.10 7.19 -14.53
C CYS A 63 -1.41 6.66 -13.93
N ILE A 64 -1.84 5.49 -14.38
CA ILE A 64 -3.03 4.79 -13.89
C ILE A 64 -2.71 4.14 -12.56
N ILE A 65 -3.44 4.51 -11.52
CA ILE A 65 -3.33 3.92 -10.17
C ILE A 65 -4.08 2.58 -10.14
N THR A 66 -5.28 2.56 -10.69
CA THR A 66 -6.10 1.37 -10.89
C THR A 66 -7.06 1.59 -12.05
N CYS A 67 -7.63 0.50 -12.57
CA CYS A 67 -8.62 0.56 -13.65
C CYS A 67 -9.70 -0.49 -13.45
N SER A 68 -10.87 -0.25 -14.04
CA SER A 68 -12.01 -1.15 -14.01
C SER A 68 -11.74 -2.44 -14.80
N TYR A 69 -12.57 -3.47 -14.63
CA TYR A 69 -12.41 -4.73 -15.36
C TYR A 69 -12.65 -4.55 -16.86
N GLU A 70 -13.54 -3.65 -17.25
CA GLU A 70 -13.78 -3.28 -18.64
C GLU A 70 -12.50 -2.69 -19.27
N ALA A 71 -11.78 -1.85 -18.54
CA ALA A 71 -10.50 -1.32 -19.01
C ALA A 71 -9.41 -2.43 -19.07
N ARG A 72 -9.40 -3.37 -18.10
CA ARG A 72 -8.47 -4.52 -18.11
C ARG A 72 -8.70 -5.45 -19.29
N TYR A 73 -9.93 -5.58 -19.77
CA TYR A 73 -10.25 -6.33 -20.98
C TYR A 73 -9.47 -5.83 -22.20
N TRP A 74 -9.22 -4.51 -22.28
CA TRP A 74 -8.38 -3.87 -23.30
C TRP A 74 -6.87 -3.98 -23.02
N GLY A 75 -6.45 -4.78 -22.04
CA GLY A 75 -5.04 -4.95 -21.67
C GLY A 75 -4.46 -3.81 -20.82
N ILE A 76 -5.31 -2.88 -20.33
CA ILE A 76 -4.87 -1.76 -19.49
C ILE A 76 -4.54 -2.26 -18.09
N LYS A 77 -3.40 -1.80 -17.53
CA LYS A 77 -2.85 -2.27 -16.26
C LYS A 77 -2.51 -1.10 -15.34
N THR A 78 -2.51 -1.36 -14.04
CA THR A 78 -1.94 -0.46 -13.02
C THR A 78 -0.49 -0.10 -13.36
N GLY A 79 -0.13 1.17 -13.25
CA GLY A 79 1.19 1.68 -13.61
C GLY A 79 1.35 2.09 -15.08
N MET A 80 0.41 1.72 -15.97
CA MET A 80 0.44 2.13 -17.38
C MET A 80 0.25 3.64 -17.50
N ARG A 81 0.89 4.26 -18.49
CA ARG A 81 0.67 5.68 -18.80
C ARG A 81 -0.69 5.89 -19.46
N LEU A 82 -1.41 6.90 -19.06
CA LEU A 82 -2.73 7.20 -19.62
C LEU A 82 -2.71 7.38 -21.14
N LYS A 83 -1.63 7.98 -21.69
CA LYS A 83 -1.45 8.13 -23.14
C LYS A 83 -1.39 6.78 -23.86
N GLU A 84 -0.76 5.79 -23.23
CA GLU A 84 -0.69 4.42 -23.75
C GLU A 84 -2.05 3.72 -23.65
N ALA A 85 -2.73 3.87 -22.50
CA ALA A 85 -4.06 3.32 -22.30
C ALA A 85 -5.09 3.85 -23.32
N ARG A 86 -5.02 5.15 -23.65
CA ARG A 86 -5.88 5.75 -24.70
C ARG A 86 -5.60 5.23 -26.12
N ARG A 87 -4.42 4.68 -26.38
CA ARG A 87 -4.15 4.00 -27.66
C ARG A 87 -4.81 2.63 -27.72
N LEU A 88 -4.89 1.93 -26.57
CA LEU A 88 -5.54 0.63 -26.48
C LEU A 88 -7.07 0.75 -26.42
N CYS A 89 -7.56 1.72 -25.69
CA CYS A 89 -8.98 2.02 -25.49
C CYS A 89 -9.20 3.52 -25.59
N PRO A 90 -9.57 4.06 -26.77
CA PRO A 90 -9.83 5.50 -26.96
C PRO A 90 -10.91 6.06 -26.03
N ASP A 91 -11.92 5.24 -25.72
CA ASP A 91 -13.08 5.60 -24.90
C ASP A 91 -12.83 5.49 -23.38
N ILE A 92 -11.57 5.27 -22.97
CA ILE A 92 -11.25 5.16 -21.54
C ILE A 92 -11.54 6.46 -20.79
N ILE A 93 -12.33 6.35 -19.73
CA ILE A 93 -12.74 7.48 -18.90
C ILE A 93 -11.73 7.67 -17.78
N GLN A 94 -11.09 8.83 -17.76
CA GLN A 94 -10.18 9.22 -16.67
C GLN A 94 -10.96 9.78 -15.49
N ARG A 95 -10.72 9.22 -14.29
CA ARG A 95 -11.26 9.73 -13.03
C ARG A 95 -10.15 10.22 -12.10
N PRO A 96 -10.31 11.38 -11.44
CA PRO A 96 -9.40 11.81 -10.40
C PRO A 96 -9.60 10.95 -9.15
N SER A 97 -8.52 10.53 -8.50
CA SER A 97 -8.61 9.78 -7.25
C SER A 97 -9.26 10.58 -6.12
N ARG A 98 -10.11 9.92 -5.31
CA ARG A 98 -10.81 10.49 -4.15
C ARG A 98 -10.40 9.79 -2.83
N PRO A 99 -9.18 10.04 -2.31
CA PRO A 99 -8.61 9.28 -1.19
C PRO A 99 -9.48 9.25 0.07
N LYS A 100 -10.20 10.34 0.38
CA LYS A 100 -11.11 10.41 1.54
C LYS A 100 -12.25 9.40 1.40
N ARG A 101 -12.89 9.35 0.22
CA ARG A 101 -13.98 8.42 -0.08
C ARG A 101 -13.52 6.96 -0.02
N TYR A 102 -12.36 6.66 -0.59
CA TYR A 102 -11.78 5.32 -0.54
C TYR A 102 -11.45 4.88 0.89
N THR A 103 -10.91 5.79 1.72
CA THR A 103 -10.64 5.51 3.14
C THR A 103 -11.91 5.25 3.93
N GLU A 104 -12.98 6.02 3.69
CA GLU A 104 -14.27 5.86 4.34
C GLU A 104 -14.84 4.46 4.08
N ILE A 105 -14.97 4.07 2.82
CA ILE A 105 -15.49 2.75 2.43
C ILE A 105 -14.61 1.63 2.99
N SER A 106 -13.28 1.75 2.83
CA SER A 106 -12.34 0.78 3.39
C SER A 106 -12.51 0.61 4.90
N THR A 107 -12.64 1.72 5.64
CA THR A 107 -12.83 1.67 7.10
C THR A 107 -14.11 0.92 7.49
N ASN A 108 -15.20 1.13 6.77
CA ASN A 108 -16.46 0.44 7.00
C ASN A 108 -16.32 -1.07 6.73
N ILE A 109 -15.66 -1.45 5.62
CA ILE A 109 -15.38 -2.85 5.30
C ILE A 109 -14.54 -3.50 6.40
N MET A 110 -13.41 -2.87 6.78
CA MET A 110 -12.51 -3.44 7.80
C MET A 110 -13.22 -3.59 9.15
N LYS A 111 -14.06 -2.63 9.53
CA LYS A 111 -14.91 -2.71 10.73
C LYS A 111 -15.92 -3.86 10.63
N ALA A 112 -16.57 -4.04 9.48
CA ALA A 112 -17.50 -5.15 9.30
C ALA A 112 -16.79 -6.52 9.39
N LEU A 113 -15.60 -6.66 8.79
CA LEU A 113 -14.84 -7.89 8.85
C LEU A 113 -14.46 -8.31 10.28
N THR A 114 -14.37 -7.37 11.24
CA THR A 114 -14.15 -7.73 12.67
C THR A 114 -15.32 -8.50 13.29
N THR A 115 -16.49 -8.50 12.67
CA THR A 115 -17.64 -9.34 13.13
C THR A 115 -17.49 -10.82 12.74
N ILE A 116 -16.62 -11.13 11.79
CA ILE A 116 -16.28 -12.51 11.40
C ILE A 116 -15.25 -13.08 12.36
N THR A 117 -14.18 -12.33 12.61
CA THR A 117 -13.10 -12.66 13.55
C THR A 117 -12.46 -11.39 14.08
N PRO A 118 -12.06 -11.32 15.37
CA PRO A 118 -11.29 -10.19 15.89
C PRO A 118 -9.85 -10.17 15.35
N ASP A 119 -9.35 -11.31 14.89
CA ASP A 119 -7.98 -11.48 14.43
C ASP A 119 -7.84 -11.09 12.95
N ILE A 120 -7.85 -9.79 12.71
CA ILE A 120 -7.72 -9.19 11.39
C ILE A 120 -6.41 -8.40 11.25
N GLU A 121 -5.69 -8.63 10.14
CA GLU A 121 -4.59 -7.78 9.71
C GLU A 121 -5.00 -6.97 8.49
N VAL A 122 -5.20 -5.67 8.66
CA VAL A 122 -5.39 -4.76 7.53
C VAL A 122 -4.07 -4.64 6.76
N TYR A 123 -4.02 -5.27 5.60
CA TYR A 123 -2.80 -5.34 4.78
C TYR A 123 -2.64 -4.11 3.89
N SER A 124 -3.74 -3.67 3.25
CA SER A 124 -3.81 -2.43 2.47
C SER A 124 -5.17 -1.76 2.64
N VAL A 125 -5.47 -0.73 1.84
CA VAL A 125 -6.78 -0.06 1.82
C VAL A 125 -7.89 -0.97 1.27
N ASP A 126 -7.51 -1.98 0.49
CA ASP A 126 -8.41 -2.89 -0.24
C ASP A 126 -8.17 -4.38 0.09
N GLU A 127 -7.25 -4.70 0.99
CA GLU A 127 -6.92 -6.07 1.36
C GLU A 127 -6.84 -6.25 2.88
N ALA A 128 -7.36 -7.37 3.37
CA ALA A 128 -7.22 -7.80 4.77
C ALA A 128 -7.04 -9.30 4.89
N PHE A 129 -6.15 -9.73 5.78
CA PHE A 129 -6.04 -11.12 6.21
C PHE A 129 -6.89 -11.35 7.45
N LEU A 130 -7.58 -12.47 7.49
CA LEU A 130 -8.40 -12.93 8.59
C LEU A 130 -7.86 -14.27 9.10
N GLU A 131 -7.64 -14.38 10.41
CA GLU A 131 -7.36 -15.67 11.05
C GLU A 131 -8.69 -16.35 11.36
N LEU A 132 -8.93 -17.49 10.74
CA LEU A 132 -10.21 -18.20 10.80
C LEU A 132 -10.13 -19.54 11.51
N THR A 133 -8.96 -19.92 12.03
CA THR A 133 -8.72 -21.22 12.65
C THR A 133 -9.73 -21.51 13.77
N HIS A 134 -10.04 -20.53 14.61
CA HIS A 134 -10.99 -20.68 15.71
C HIS A 134 -12.47 -20.64 15.22
N CYS A 135 -12.72 -20.13 14.03
CA CYS A 135 -14.08 -20.06 13.45
C CYS A 135 -14.54 -21.41 12.87
N GLN A 136 -13.64 -22.38 12.63
CA GLN A 136 -13.94 -23.67 12.01
C GLN A 136 -15.01 -24.46 12.78
N LYS A 137 -15.02 -24.37 14.12
CA LYS A 137 -16.01 -25.06 14.97
C LYS A 137 -17.44 -24.56 14.78
N ILE A 138 -17.59 -23.31 14.37
CA ILE A 138 -18.90 -22.64 14.18
C ILE A 138 -19.35 -22.72 12.72
N ILE A 139 -18.40 -22.51 11.81
CA ILE A 139 -18.64 -22.44 10.38
C ILE A 139 -17.92 -23.65 9.74
N ARG A 140 -18.70 -24.69 9.47
CA ARG A 140 -18.20 -26.04 9.15
C ARG A 140 -17.38 -26.16 7.86
N SER A 141 -17.41 -25.17 6.95
CA SER A 141 -16.70 -25.24 5.67
C SER A 141 -16.03 -23.92 5.32
N PRO A 142 -14.79 -23.95 4.73
CA PRO A 142 -14.13 -22.76 4.21
C PRO A 142 -14.95 -22.01 3.15
N GLU A 143 -15.74 -22.72 2.33
CA GLU A 143 -16.62 -22.14 1.31
C GLU A 143 -17.72 -21.30 1.94
N ASN A 144 -18.37 -21.83 2.98
CA ASN A 144 -19.45 -21.13 3.67
C ASN A 144 -18.96 -19.84 4.32
N ILE A 145 -17.78 -19.85 4.94
CA ILE A 145 -17.22 -18.63 5.54
C ILE A 145 -16.82 -17.62 4.45
N ALA A 146 -16.29 -18.08 3.31
CA ALA A 146 -15.98 -17.22 2.19
C ALA A 146 -17.23 -16.53 1.62
N HIS A 147 -18.30 -17.28 1.37
CA HIS A 147 -19.57 -16.70 0.93
C HIS A 147 -20.16 -15.73 1.95
N LYS A 148 -20.09 -16.04 3.25
CA LYS A 148 -20.52 -15.13 4.31
C LYS A 148 -19.74 -13.81 4.28
N ILE A 149 -18.44 -13.87 4.07
CA ILE A 149 -17.58 -12.68 3.96
C ILE A 149 -17.92 -11.88 2.70
N GLN A 150 -18.10 -12.52 1.53
CA GLN A 150 -18.50 -11.82 0.30
C GLN A 150 -19.85 -11.11 0.46
N LYS A 151 -20.82 -11.78 1.06
CA LYS A 151 -22.14 -11.21 1.34
C LYS A 151 -22.02 -10.00 2.27
N LEU A 152 -21.30 -10.12 3.38
CA LEU A 152 -21.07 -9.04 4.34
C LEU A 152 -20.41 -7.82 3.68
N VAL A 153 -19.37 -8.04 2.88
CA VAL A 153 -18.67 -6.96 2.17
C VAL A 153 -19.61 -6.26 1.19
N LEU A 154 -20.41 -7.01 0.44
CA LEU A 154 -21.37 -6.46 -0.51
C LEU A 154 -22.44 -5.63 0.21
N GLU A 155 -23.01 -6.14 1.30
CA GLU A 155 -24.05 -5.45 2.10
C GLU A 155 -23.55 -4.12 2.69
N VAL A 156 -22.29 -4.08 3.18
CA VAL A 156 -21.74 -2.90 3.85
C VAL A 156 -21.21 -1.85 2.87
N SER A 157 -20.72 -2.27 1.71
CA SER A 157 -20.01 -1.39 0.80
C SER A 157 -20.59 -1.26 -0.61
N GLY A 158 -21.51 -2.14 -1.00
CA GLY A 158 -21.97 -2.25 -2.39
C GLY A 158 -20.92 -2.78 -3.37
N LEU A 159 -19.76 -3.26 -2.88
CA LEU A 159 -18.64 -3.68 -3.69
C LEU A 159 -18.41 -5.19 -3.60
N CYS A 160 -17.84 -5.76 -4.68
CA CYS A 160 -17.45 -7.15 -4.72
C CYS A 160 -16.00 -7.35 -4.26
N CYS A 161 -15.73 -8.50 -3.63
CA CYS A 161 -14.37 -8.93 -3.30
C CYS A 161 -14.11 -10.35 -3.80
N SER A 162 -12.82 -10.69 -3.95
CA SER A 162 -12.34 -12.06 -4.16
C SER A 162 -11.68 -12.56 -2.89
N ILE A 163 -11.85 -13.85 -2.60
CA ILE A 163 -11.38 -14.47 -1.37
C ILE A 163 -10.47 -15.64 -1.69
N GLY A 164 -9.33 -15.68 -1.04
CA GLY A 164 -8.45 -16.85 -1.05
C GLY A 164 -8.30 -17.39 0.37
N ILE A 165 -8.49 -18.70 0.55
CA ILE A 165 -8.33 -19.37 1.84
C ILE A 165 -7.23 -20.42 1.72
N SER A 166 -6.32 -20.46 2.71
CA SER A 166 -5.28 -21.48 2.81
C SER A 166 -4.73 -21.58 4.24
N GLY A 167 -3.72 -22.45 4.43
CA GLY A 167 -3.01 -22.62 5.71
C GLY A 167 -2.04 -21.50 6.06
N ASP A 168 -1.70 -20.62 5.11
CA ASP A 168 -0.75 -19.53 5.31
C ASP A 168 -1.11 -18.28 4.49
N LYS A 169 -0.50 -17.15 4.87
CA LYS A 169 -0.78 -15.83 4.28
C LYS A 169 -0.42 -15.76 2.79
N THR A 170 0.72 -16.29 2.41
CA THR A 170 1.22 -16.18 1.03
C THR A 170 0.37 -17.01 0.09
N THR A 171 0.03 -18.25 0.47
CA THR A 171 -0.82 -19.13 -0.32
C THR A 171 -2.26 -18.59 -0.40
N ALA A 172 -2.81 -18.06 0.70
CA ALA A 172 -4.11 -17.39 0.68
C ALA A 172 -4.13 -16.18 -0.26
N LYS A 173 -3.04 -15.39 -0.29
CA LYS A 173 -2.92 -14.24 -1.20
C LYS A 173 -2.78 -14.68 -2.67
N TYR A 174 -2.07 -15.76 -2.94
CA TYR A 174 -2.02 -16.35 -4.26
C TYR A 174 -3.41 -16.84 -4.69
N ALA A 175 -4.10 -17.59 -3.83
CA ALA A 175 -5.45 -18.11 -4.07
C ALA A 175 -6.45 -16.99 -4.43
N ALA A 176 -6.47 -15.88 -3.69
CA ALA A 176 -7.38 -14.77 -3.93
C ALA A 176 -7.24 -14.13 -5.32
N LYS A 177 -6.09 -14.33 -6.01
CA LYS A 177 -5.87 -13.79 -7.36
C LYS A 177 -6.41 -14.69 -8.48
N GLN A 178 -6.61 -15.99 -8.24
CA GLN A 178 -6.83 -16.98 -9.29
C GLN A 178 -8.16 -16.81 -10.01
N ASN A 179 -9.23 -16.55 -9.29
CA ASN A 179 -10.60 -16.45 -9.83
C ASN A 179 -11.17 -15.02 -9.70
N LYS A 180 -10.36 -13.98 -9.98
CA LYS A 180 -10.86 -12.60 -10.04
C LYS A 180 -11.65 -12.36 -11.33
N PRO A 181 -12.73 -11.56 -11.30
CA PRO A 181 -13.37 -10.92 -10.15
C PRO A 181 -14.36 -11.83 -9.41
N HIS A 182 -14.70 -11.46 -8.16
CA HIS A 182 -15.75 -12.06 -7.32
C HIS A 182 -15.59 -13.57 -7.06
N GLY A 183 -14.37 -14.10 -7.24
CA GLY A 183 -14.10 -15.52 -7.08
C GLY A 183 -13.73 -15.89 -5.64
N ILE A 184 -13.94 -17.17 -5.33
CA ILE A 184 -13.46 -17.85 -4.14
C ILE A 184 -12.49 -18.93 -4.59
N THR A 185 -11.33 -19.00 -3.97
CA THR A 185 -10.34 -20.05 -4.21
C THR A 185 -9.81 -20.56 -2.89
N ILE A 186 -9.93 -21.86 -2.70
CA ILE A 186 -9.47 -22.55 -1.49
C ILE A 186 -8.32 -23.47 -1.89
N ILE A 187 -7.18 -23.31 -1.23
CA ILE A 187 -6.03 -24.20 -1.39
C ILE A 187 -5.79 -24.86 -0.02
N HIS A 188 -6.07 -26.15 0.05
CA HIS A 188 -5.93 -26.91 1.28
C HIS A 188 -4.45 -26.93 1.74
N PRO A 189 -4.14 -26.80 3.04
CA PRO A 189 -2.77 -26.81 3.54
C PRO A 189 -1.94 -28.03 3.08
N GLU A 190 -2.56 -29.21 3.03
CA GLU A 190 -1.92 -30.45 2.63
C GLU A 190 -1.55 -30.51 1.14
N THR A 191 -2.31 -29.80 0.29
CA THR A 191 -2.08 -29.76 -1.16
C THR A 191 -1.41 -28.45 -1.62
N SER A 192 -1.09 -27.56 -0.69
CA SER A 192 -0.55 -26.23 -1.01
C SER A 192 0.79 -26.29 -1.77
N GLU A 193 1.66 -27.21 -1.41
CA GLU A 193 2.95 -27.41 -2.07
C GLU A 193 2.78 -27.84 -3.52
N GLU A 194 1.87 -28.80 -3.79
CA GLU A 194 1.53 -29.27 -5.14
C GLU A 194 0.87 -28.14 -5.96
N ALA A 195 -0.11 -27.45 -5.38
CA ALA A 195 -0.80 -26.35 -6.01
C ALA A 195 0.14 -25.20 -6.43
N LEU A 196 1.19 -24.96 -5.66
CA LEU A 196 2.19 -23.94 -5.97
C LEU A 196 3.32 -24.44 -6.89
N SER A 197 3.51 -25.74 -7.06
CA SER A 197 4.68 -26.33 -7.75
C SER A 197 4.97 -25.73 -9.12
N ASN A 198 3.95 -25.51 -9.94
CA ASN A 198 4.04 -24.93 -11.27
C ASN A 198 3.89 -23.40 -11.35
N VAL A 199 3.73 -22.73 -10.20
CA VAL A 199 3.55 -21.29 -10.13
C VAL A 199 4.89 -20.60 -10.31
N ALA A 200 4.95 -19.56 -11.16
CA ALA A 200 6.14 -18.74 -11.31
C ALA A 200 6.48 -18.03 -9.99
N VAL A 201 7.75 -18.02 -9.60
CA VAL A 201 8.17 -17.50 -8.28
C VAL A 201 7.76 -16.04 -8.06
N GLU A 202 7.70 -15.22 -9.10
CA GLU A 202 7.27 -13.81 -9.01
C GLU A 202 5.79 -13.59 -8.73
N GLU A 203 4.96 -14.64 -8.85
CA GLU A 203 3.54 -14.57 -8.47
C GLU A 203 3.35 -14.53 -6.95
N LEU A 204 4.34 -15.03 -6.20
CA LEU A 204 4.32 -14.95 -4.74
C LEU A 204 4.60 -13.51 -4.27
N CYS A 205 3.80 -13.06 -3.31
CA CYS A 205 3.98 -11.73 -2.75
C CYS A 205 5.36 -11.59 -2.08
N GLY A 206 6.05 -10.45 -2.35
CA GLY A 206 7.39 -10.19 -1.82
C GLY A 206 8.53 -10.57 -2.77
N ILE A 207 8.29 -11.35 -3.82
CA ILE A 207 9.31 -11.66 -4.84
C ILE A 207 9.27 -10.61 -5.95
N ALA A 208 10.02 -9.54 -5.79
CA ALA A 208 10.19 -8.51 -6.80
C ALA A 208 11.34 -8.85 -7.77
N LYS A 209 11.52 -7.98 -8.80
CA LYS A 209 12.51 -8.18 -9.89
C LYS A 209 13.92 -8.56 -9.43
N GLY A 210 14.38 -8.01 -8.28
CA GLY A 210 15.70 -8.30 -7.74
C GLY A 210 15.83 -9.76 -7.27
N ILE A 211 14.85 -10.21 -6.47
CA ILE A 211 14.81 -11.58 -5.95
C ILE A 211 14.56 -12.57 -7.09
N LYS A 212 13.62 -12.28 -8.00
CA LYS A 212 13.39 -13.08 -9.21
C LYS A 212 14.67 -13.30 -9.99
N ARG A 213 15.45 -12.23 -10.27
CA ARG A 213 16.71 -12.32 -11.00
C ARG A 213 17.72 -13.24 -10.30
N PHE A 214 17.81 -13.10 -8.96
CA PHE A 214 18.66 -13.96 -8.15
C PHE A 214 18.24 -15.44 -8.27
N LEU A 215 16.96 -15.74 -8.06
CA LEU A 215 16.43 -17.10 -8.17
C LEU A 215 16.66 -17.70 -9.56
N ASN A 216 16.38 -16.94 -10.63
CA ASN A 216 16.59 -17.37 -12.00
C ASN A 216 18.07 -17.68 -12.30
N ALA A 217 19.02 -16.96 -11.68
CA ALA A 217 20.44 -17.25 -11.82
C ALA A 217 20.85 -18.61 -11.19
N TYR A 218 20.04 -19.15 -10.27
CA TYR A 218 20.18 -20.48 -9.71
C TYR A 218 19.27 -21.51 -10.39
N GLY A 219 18.65 -21.17 -11.55
CA GLY A 219 17.78 -22.09 -12.29
C GLY A 219 16.38 -22.26 -11.67
N VAL A 220 15.95 -21.38 -10.74
CA VAL A 220 14.63 -21.43 -10.12
C VAL A 220 13.70 -20.40 -10.75
N TYR A 221 12.74 -20.89 -11.51
CA TYR A 221 11.68 -20.12 -12.19
C TYR A 221 10.31 -20.38 -11.58
N LYS A 222 10.08 -21.60 -11.08
CA LYS A 222 8.82 -22.03 -10.46
C LYS A 222 9.01 -22.36 -8.98
N CYS A 223 7.93 -22.28 -8.22
CA CYS A 223 7.95 -22.54 -6.79
C CYS A 223 8.42 -23.96 -6.43
N GLY A 224 8.02 -24.98 -7.22
CA GLY A 224 8.47 -26.36 -7.02
C GLY A 224 9.97 -26.56 -7.16
N GLU A 225 10.64 -25.71 -7.94
CA GLU A 225 12.10 -25.74 -8.14
C GLU A 225 12.88 -25.11 -6.96
N MET A 226 12.18 -24.44 -6.03
CA MET A 226 12.81 -23.78 -4.87
C MET A 226 13.61 -24.76 -4.02
N LYS A 227 13.22 -26.03 -3.97
CA LYS A 227 13.92 -27.08 -3.25
C LYS A 227 15.31 -27.39 -3.79
N ASN A 228 15.59 -27.03 -5.04
CA ASN A 228 16.90 -27.23 -5.68
C ASN A 228 17.97 -26.28 -5.11
N ILE A 229 17.55 -25.25 -4.37
CA ILE A 229 18.46 -24.32 -3.69
C ILE A 229 18.38 -24.57 -2.18
N PRO A 230 19.51 -24.76 -1.49
CA PRO A 230 19.54 -24.80 -0.03
C PRO A 230 19.00 -23.50 0.57
N ILE A 231 18.16 -23.60 1.61
CA ILE A 231 17.61 -22.42 2.32
C ILE A 231 18.69 -21.48 2.84
N SER A 232 19.88 -22.02 3.14
CA SER A 232 21.05 -21.25 3.60
C SER A 232 21.55 -20.26 2.55
N VAL A 233 21.44 -20.57 1.27
CA VAL A 233 21.84 -19.66 0.17
C VAL A 233 20.99 -18.41 0.16
N LEU A 234 19.66 -18.56 0.24
CA LEU A 234 18.75 -17.41 0.35
C LEU A 234 18.94 -16.69 1.70
N GLY A 235 19.17 -17.44 2.78
CA GLY A 235 19.44 -16.87 4.10
C GLY A 235 20.70 -16.04 4.15
N LYS A 236 21.77 -16.46 3.47
CA LYS A 236 23.03 -15.71 3.38
C LYS A 236 22.87 -14.41 2.58
N HIS A 237 22.09 -14.43 1.50
CA HIS A 237 21.95 -13.28 0.60
C HIS A 237 20.88 -12.27 1.06
N PHE A 238 19.73 -12.75 1.56
CA PHE A 238 18.58 -11.92 1.91
C PHE A 238 18.21 -11.97 3.41
N GLY A 239 18.95 -12.70 4.24
CA GLY A 239 18.63 -12.87 5.66
C GLY A 239 17.33 -13.66 5.90
N ASN A 240 16.59 -13.30 6.96
CA ASN A 240 15.31 -13.95 7.30
C ASN A 240 14.24 -13.81 6.19
N PRO A 241 14.10 -12.69 5.48
CA PRO A 241 13.23 -12.63 4.29
C PRO A 241 13.54 -13.71 3.25
N GLY A 242 14.80 -14.03 3.00
CA GLY A 242 15.18 -15.09 2.08
C GLY A 242 14.76 -16.49 2.56
N ARG A 243 14.96 -16.80 3.85
CA ARG A 243 14.48 -18.06 4.44
C ARG A 243 12.96 -18.17 4.36
N ARG A 244 12.25 -17.08 4.62
CA ARG A 244 10.80 -17.04 4.49
C ARG A 244 10.34 -17.31 3.06
N ILE A 245 10.96 -16.69 2.04
CA ILE A 245 10.63 -16.91 0.62
C ILE A 245 10.78 -18.39 0.25
N TRP A 246 11.80 -19.05 0.76
CA TRP A 246 12.01 -20.50 0.53
C TRP A 246 10.84 -21.34 1.06
N LEU A 247 10.32 -21.02 2.25
CA LEU A 247 9.16 -21.68 2.85
C LEU A 247 7.85 -21.30 2.14
N MET A 248 7.69 -20.03 1.75
CA MET A 248 6.52 -19.54 1.02
C MET A 248 6.29 -20.29 -0.30
N ALA A 249 7.36 -20.62 -1.02
CA ALA A 249 7.28 -21.39 -2.26
C ALA A 249 6.75 -22.81 -2.08
N GLN A 250 6.74 -23.32 -0.84
CA GLN A 250 6.24 -24.63 -0.47
C GLN A 250 4.88 -24.58 0.24
N GLY A 251 4.21 -23.41 0.25
CA GLY A 251 2.95 -23.24 0.97
C GLY A 251 3.09 -23.31 2.50
N LYS A 252 4.25 -22.91 3.03
CA LYS A 252 4.60 -22.98 4.46
C LYS A 252 5.10 -21.65 4.99
N ASP A 253 4.45 -20.53 4.60
CA ASP A 253 4.80 -19.21 5.10
C ASP A 253 4.66 -19.14 6.62
N PRO A 254 5.76 -18.93 7.38
CA PRO A 254 5.71 -18.92 8.84
C PRO A 254 5.09 -17.63 9.42
N GLU A 255 4.80 -16.62 8.59
CA GLU A 255 4.32 -15.35 9.09
C GLU A 255 2.91 -15.45 9.68
N HIS A 256 2.76 -15.03 10.92
CA HIS A 256 1.47 -14.92 11.59
C HIS A 256 0.72 -13.66 11.17
N ILE A 257 -0.59 -13.67 11.36
CA ILE A 257 -1.41 -12.45 11.22
C ILE A 257 -1.01 -11.47 12.31
N ASN A 258 -0.73 -10.24 11.89
CA ASN A 258 -0.34 -9.17 12.79
C ASN A 258 -1.51 -8.22 13.04
N THR A 259 -2.21 -8.44 14.14
CA THR A 259 -3.34 -7.60 14.58
C THR A 259 -2.89 -6.27 15.19
N LYS A 260 -1.59 -6.13 15.54
CA LYS A 260 -1.08 -4.92 16.20
C LYS A 260 -0.83 -3.81 15.20
N ILE A 261 -1.35 -2.62 15.49
CA ILE A 261 -1.06 -1.41 14.74
C ILE A 261 0.29 -0.87 15.22
N ALA A 262 1.34 -1.11 14.45
CA ALA A 262 2.67 -0.63 14.80
C ALA A 262 2.76 0.90 14.67
N ALA A 263 3.55 1.53 15.52
CA ALA A 263 3.91 2.93 15.37
C ALA A 263 4.57 3.17 13.99
N PRO A 264 4.35 4.35 13.37
CA PRO A 264 4.92 4.63 12.07
C PRO A 264 6.45 4.67 12.14
N LYS A 265 7.13 3.93 11.24
CA LYS A 265 8.60 3.99 11.11
C LYS A 265 9.04 5.30 10.45
N SER A 266 8.17 5.92 9.69
CA SER A 266 8.44 7.19 9.02
C SER A 266 7.16 7.94 8.71
N ILE A 267 7.26 9.28 8.66
CA ILE A 267 6.20 10.19 8.20
C ILE A 267 6.81 11.06 7.11
N GLY A 268 6.36 10.87 5.88
CA GLY A 268 6.99 11.56 4.75
C GLY A 268 6.02 11.98 3.66
N HIS A 269 6.51 12.87 2.79
CA HIS A 269 5.83 13.25 1.57
C HIS A 269 6.84 13.57 0.48
N GLY A 270 6.53 13.15 -0.75
CA GLY A 270 7.31 13.48 -1.92
C GLY A 270 6.41 14.01 -3.04
N LYS A 271 6.99 14.79 -3.95
CA LYS A 271 6.27 15.30 -5.10
C LYS A 271 7.15 15.30 -6.34
N VAL A 272 6.56 14.89 -7.45
CA VAL A 272 7.16 15.04 -8.77
C VAL A 272 7.07 16.52 -9.16
N MET A 273 8.14 17.02 -9.73
CA MET A 273 8.30 18.39 -10.24
C MET A 273 8.26 18.39 -11.77
N PRO A 274 8.04 19.54 -12.41
CA PRO A 274 8.24 19.65 -13.85
C PRO A 274 9.63 19.10 -14.22
N PRO A 275 9.73 18.32 -15.30
CA PRO A 275 11.02 17.73 -15.69
C PRO A 275 12.11 18.79 -15.88
N ASN A 276 13.34 18.44 -15.48
CA ASN A 276 14.52 19.30 -15.65
C ASN A 276 14.38 20.69 -14.99
N THR A 277 13.74 20.78 -13.82
CA THR A 277 13.65 22.03 -13.05
C THR A 277 15.00 22.45 -12.53
N LYS A 278 15.53 23.61 -13.00
CA LYS A 278 16.83 24.19 -12.60
C LYS A 278 16.70 25.47 -11.74
N SER A 279 15.50 25.93 -11.49
CA SER A 279 15.24 27.14 -10.69
C SER A 279 15.32 26.81 -9.20
N LEU A 280 16.30 27.32 -8.48
CA LEU A 280 16.43 27.18 -7.03
C LEU A 280 15.16 27.69 -6.32
N LYS A 281 14.60 28.82 -6.75
CA LYS A 281 13.34 29.36 -6.21
C LYS A 281 12.21 28.33 -6.29
N THR A 282 12.06 27.69 -7.45
CA THR A 282 11.04 26.64 -7.63
C THR A 282 11.30 25.43 -6.74
N ILE A 283 12.54 24.95 -6.66
CA ILE A 283 12.92 23.82 -5.80
C ILE A 283 12.60 24.14 -4.33
N LEU A 284 12.92 25.34 -3.86
CA LEU A 284 12.65 25.77 -2.47
C LEU A 284 11.14 25.88 -2.18
N ILE A 285 10.31 26.28 -3.14
CA ILE A 285 8.83 26.27 -3.00
C ILE A 285 8.33 24.83 -2.79
N TYR A 286 8.82 23.88 -3.59
CA TYR A 286 8.45 22.48 -3.43
C TYR A 286 8.97 21.89 -2.11
N LEU A 287 10.20 22.23 -1.70
CA LEU A 287 10.77 21.83 -0.42
C LEU A 287 9.91 22.33 0.74
N GLN A 288 9.55 23.60 0.75
CA GLN A 288 8.70 24.19 1.78
C GLN A 288 7.32 23.52 1.80
N HIS A 289 6.71 23.29 0.64
CA HIS A 289 5.44 22.57 0.54
C HIS A 289 5.49 21.18 1.17
N MET A 290 6.53 20.39 0.87
CA MET A 290 6.69 19.06 1.44
C MET A 290 6.99 19.10 2.94
N SER A 291 7.78 20.06 3.38
CA SER A 291 8.12 20.28 4.79
C SER A 291 6.89 20.65 5.63
N GLU A 292 6.04 21.57 5.14
CA GLU A 292 4.78 21.93 5.80
C GLU A 292 3.82 20.74 5.89
N LYS A 293 3.72 19.93 4.84
CA LYS A 293 2.90 18.71 4.86
C LYS A 293 3.41 17.68 5.85
N VAL A 294 4.72 17.48 5.94
CA VAL A 294 5.31 16.55 6.92
C VAL A 294 5.11 17.08 8.33
N GLY A 295 5.35 18.36 8.58
CA GLY A 295 5.12 19.00 9.86
C GLY A 295 3.66 18.89 10.33
N SER A 296 2.70 19.22 9.47
CA SER A 296 1.27 19.09 9.76
C SER A 296 0.87 17.64 10.05
N ARG A 297 1.43 16.65 9.33
CA ARG A 297 1.18 15.22 9.60
C ARG A 297 1.77 14.77 10.93
N LEU A 298 2.98 15.21 11.27
CA LEU A 298 3.59 14.94 12.58
C LEU A 298 2.66 15.43 13.70
N ARG A 299 2.23 16.68 13.65
CA ARG A 299 1.33 17.28 14.64
C ARG A 299 -0.04 16.58 14.70
N LYS A 300 -0.65 16.30 13.53
CA LYS A 300 -1.94 15.60 13.46
C LYS A 300 -1.95 14.24 14.17
N HIS A 301 -0.82 13.56 14.21
CA HIS A 301 -0.69 12.24 14.83
C HIS A 301 0.08 12.26 16.16
N ASN A 302 0.32 13.44 16.71
CA ASN A 302 1.07 13.67 17.96
C ASN A 302 2.49 13.06 17.93
N PHE A 303 3.21 13.25 16.82
CA PHE A 303 4.59 12.86 16.67
C PHE A 303 5.51 14.06 16.49
N LYS A 304 6.75 13.92 16.93
CA LYS A 304 7.90 14.78 16.62
C LYS A 304 9.06 13.92 16.12
N ALA A 305 9.98 14.51 15.37
CA ALA A 305 11.18 13.80 14.89
C ALA A 305 12.42 14.69 14.96
N SER A 306 13.58 14.06 15.16
CA SER A 306 14.88 14.72 15.04
C SER A 306 15.63 14.27 13.79
N ASN A 307 15.32 13.10 13.24
CA ASN A 307 15.98 12.57 12.06
C ASN A 307 15.10 12.73 10.82
N PHE A 308 15.64 13.32 9.78
CA PHE A 308 14.94 13.53 8.51
C PHE A 308 15.77 13.01 7.36
N TYR A 309 15.12 12.42 6.36
CA TYR A 309 15.67 12.24 5.02
C TYR A 309 15.08 13.34 4.15
N ILE A 310 15.95 14.12 3.53
CA ILE A 310 15.56 15.14 2.57
C ILE A 310 16.40 14.94 1.31
N GLY A 311 15.76 14.91 0.15
CA GLY A 311 16.45 14.69 -1.11
C GLY A 311 15.67 15.25 -2.29
N ILE A 312 16.43 15.59 -3.32
CA ILE A 312 15.96 15.98 -4.65
C ILE A 312 16.49 14.98 -5.66
N LYS A 313 15.73 14.66 -6.68
CA LYS A 313 16.10 13.66 -7.69
C LYS A 313 16.43 14.32 -9.01
N SER A 314 17.68 14.11 -9.46
CA SER A 314 18.15 14.46 -10.79
C SER A 314 18.14 13.26 -11.74
N SER A 315 18.62 13.46 -12.97
CA SER A 315 18.90 12.36 -13.91
C SER A 315 20.00 11.42 -13.42
N GLY A 316 21.00 11.95 -12.68
CA GLY A 316 22.10 11.18 -12.07
C GLY A 316 21.75 10.44 -10.79
N GLY A 317 20.53 10.66 -10.22
CA GLY A 317 20.12 10.00 -9.00
C GLY A 317 19.60 10.95 -7.93
N TRP A 318 19.61 10.48 -6.67
CA TRP A 318 19.20 11.28 -5.52
C TRP A 318 20.37 12.10 -4.96
N ILE A 319 20.14 13.41 -4.81
CA ILE A 319 21.01 14.35 -4.12
C ILE A 319 20.36 14.63 -2.76
N GLY A 320 21.10 14.45 -1.69
CA GLY A 320 20.62 14.63 -0.34
C GLY A 320 20.86 13.41 0.54
N GLY A 321 20.25 13.38 1.73
CA GLY A 321 20.51 12.31 2.67
C GLY A 321 19.80 12.48 4.00
N LYS A 322 20.31 11.79 5.01
CA LYS A 322 19.82 11.92 6.38
C LYS A 322 20.44 13.16 7.03
N ILE A 323 19.60 13.97 7.64
CA ILE A 323 19.99 15.13 8.44
C ILE A 323 19.33 15.02 9.82
N LYS A 324 20.06 15.42 10.86
CA LYS A 324 19.60 15.42 12.23
C LYS A 324 19.36 16.86 12.72
N SER A 325 18.19 17.08 13.31
CA SER A 325 17.91 18.27 14.11
C SER A 325 18.43 18.05 15.54
N PRO A 326 18.97 19.06 16.20
CA PRO A 326 19.37 18.96 17.61
C PRO A 326 18.17 18.63 18.51
N TYR A 327 16.97 19.05 18.14
CA TYR A 327 15.73 18.86 18.90
C TYR A 327 14.68 18.04 18.14
N LEU A 328 13.68 17.54 18.86
CA LEU A 328 12.49 16.92 18.29
C LEU A 328 11.56 18.01 17.74
N ILE A 329 11.39 18.07 16.42
CA ILE A 329 10.61 19.10 15.74
C ILE A 329 9.42 18.52 14.99
N ASP A 330 8.37 19.35 14.84
CA ASP A 330 7.18 19.13 14.02
C ASP A 330 6.79 20.39 13.20
N ASP A 331 7.61 21.44 13.24
CA ASP A 331 7.41 22.69 12.52
C ASP A 331 7.97 22.58 11.09
N GLY A 332 7.10 22.75 10.09
CA GLY A 332 7.47 22.66 8.67
C GLY A 332 8.56 23.65 8.26
N ARG A 333 8.61 24.83 8.89
CA ARG A 333 9.64 25.84 8.60
C ARG A 333 11.02 25.42 9.09
N LEU A 334 11.10 24.76 10.25
CA LEU A 334 12.38 24.21 10.75
C LEU A 334 12.85 23.07 9.87
N ILE A 335 11.94 22.18 9.45
CA ILE A 335 12.24 21.10 8.52
C ILE A 335 12.74 21.66 7.18
N MET A 336 12.08 22.72 6.66
CA MET A 336 12.49 23.41 5.44
C MET A 336 13.91 23.98 5.54
N LYS A 337 14.27 24.61 6.67
CA LYS A 337 15.61 25.16 6.91
C LYS A 337 16.69 24.05 6.86
N LEU A 338 16.41 22.87 7.42
CA LEU A 338 17.32 21.72 7.31
C LEU A 338 17.55 21.30 5.85
N GLY A 339 16.45 21.21 5.07
CA GLY A 339 16.52 20.84 3.66
C GLY A 339 17.20 21.90 2.80
N GLN A 340 17.00 23.19 3.08
CA GLN A 340 17.67 24.29 2.39
C GLN A 340 19.18 24.22 2.57
N LYS A 341 19.68 23.97 3.78
CA LYS A 341 21.10 23.76 4.02
C LYS A 341 21.65 22.62 3.15
N MET A 342 20.95 21.49 3.10
CA MET A 342 21.37 20.34 2.32
C MET A 342 21.41 20.62 0.81
N ILE A 343 20.38 21.31 0.27
CA ILE A 343 20.32 21.68 -1.15
C ILE A 343 21.46 22.64 -1.49
N ASN A 344 21.73 23.64 -0.67
CA ASN A 344 22.79 24.62 -0.91
C ASN A 344 24.19 23.98 -0.95
N TYR A 345 24.42 22.91 -0.19
CA TYR A 345 25.71 22.21 -0.20
C TYR A 345 25.85 21.14 -1.28
N GLY A 346 24.75 20.51 -1.67
CA GLY A 346 24.82 19.30 -2.52
C GLY A 346 24.30 19.47 -3.96
N TRP A 347 23.54 20.54 -4.25
CA TRP A 347 23.00 20.76 -5.57
C TRP A 347 23.87 21.74 -6.39
N ASN A 348 24.27 21.31 -7.58
CA ASN A 348 25.18 22.03 -8.48
C ASN A 348 24.47 22.65 -9.72
N GLY A 349 23.13 22.82 -9.69
CA GLY A 349 22.36 23.41 -10.78
C GLY A 349 21.78 22.42 -11.80
N GLU A 350 21.96 21.12 -11.59
CA GLU A 350 21.36 20.10 -12.46
C GLU A 350 19.83 20.07 -12.37
N GLY A 351 19.19 19.57 -13.43
CA GLY A 351 17.74 19.51 -13.54
C GLY A 351 17.12 18.50 -12.58
N ILE A 352 16.14 18.96 -11.78
CA ILE A 352 15.45 18.17 -10.76
C ILE A 352 14.08 17.74 -11.28
N SER A 353 13.68 16.50 -10.93
CA SER A 353 12.40 15.88 -11.32
C SER A 353 11.50 15.50 -10.14
N GLN A 354 12.05 15.41 -8.93
CA GLN A 354 11.30 15.00 -7.74
C GLN A 354 11.94 15.54 -6.46
N ILE A 355 11.14 15.78 -5.43
CA ILE A 355 11.59 16.13 -4.09
C ILE A 355 10.93 15.20 -3.07
N GLN A 356 11.67 14.86 -1.99
CA GLN A 356 11.23 14.01 -0.91
C GLN A 356 11.64 14.60 0.43
N VAL A 357 10.70 14.65 1.39
CA VAL A 357 10.95 14.98 2.80
C VAL A 357 10.33 13.88 3.65
N THR A 358 11.09 13.30 4.56
CA THR A 358 10.65 12.17 5.39
C THR A 358 11.24 12.28 6.80
N ALA A 359 10.38 12.38 7.81
CA ALA A 359 10.74 12.19 9.20
C ALA A 359 10.96 10.68 9.47
N ILE A 360 12.09 10.33 10.04
CA ILE A 360 12.51 8.95 10.31
C ILE A 360 12.39 8.67 11.81
N ASN A 361 11.80 7.52 12.15
CA ASN A 361 11.59 7.08 13.52
C ASN A 361 10.95 8.17 14.40
N PRO A 362 9.78 8.70 13.99
CA PRO A 362 9.11 9.74 14.75
C PRO A 362 8.71 9.19 16.13
N LYS A 363 8.87 10.01 17.16
CA LYS A 363 8.52 9.68 18.52
C LYS A 363 7.19 10.36 18.88
N LYS A 364 6.37 9.71 19.71
CA LYS A 364 5.19 10.38 20.27
C LYS A 364 5.65 11.62 21.04
N SER A 365 4.95 12.73 20.84
CA SER A 365 5.18 13.94 21.59
C SER A 365 4.67 13.71 23.01
N ASN A 366 5.54 13.29 23.92
CA ASN A 366 5.25 13.35 25.34
C ASN A 366 5.29 14.83 25.74
N GLN A 367 4.41 15.24 26.66
CA GLN A 367 4.38 16.61 27.19
C GLN A 367 5.53 16.89 28.16
N GLN A 368 6.53 16.02 28.24
CA GLN A 368 7.69 16.22 29.07
C GLN A 368 8.52 17.39 28.51
N ILE A 369 8.58 18.46 29.25
CA ILE A 369 9.34 19.69 28.94
C ILE A 369 10.81 19.33 29.09
N ASP A 370 11.61 19.63 28.07
CA ASP A 370 13.07 19.54 28.15
C ASP A 370 13.55 20.89 28.77
N PHE A 371 14.13 20.85 29.95
CA PHE A 371 14.59 22.05 30.67
C PHE A 371 15.65 22.86 29.93
N LEU A 372 16.20 22.33 28.81
CA LEU A 372 17.21 23.01 27.99
C LEU A 372 16.61 23.69 26.75
N GLU A 373 15.29 23.55 26.52
CA GLU A 373 14.61 24.21 25.41
C GLU A 373 14.12 25.60 25.87
N ASP A 374 14.25 26.60 24.98
CA ASP A 374 13.71 27.96 25.19
C ASP A 374 12.16 27.88 25.16
N GLU A 375 11.56 27.71 26.36
CA GLU A 375 10.15 27.40 26.57
C GLU A 375 9.21 28.42 25.90
N GLU A 376 9.56 29.69 25.90
CA GLU A 376 8.69 30.75 25.35
C GLU A 376 8.56 30.71 23.84
N LEU A 377 9.67 30.49 23.16
CA LEU A 377 9.73 30.39 21.69
C LEU A 377 9.01 29.13 21.18
N HIS A 378 9.20 28.01 21.89
CA HIS A 378 8.52 26.74 21.56
C HIS A 378 7.02 26.79 21.88
N ALA A 379 6.61 27.40 22.99
CA ALA A 379 5.19 27.57 23.36
C ALA A 379 4.45 28.43 22.32
N LYS A 380 5.02 29.58 21.95
CA LYS A 380 4.47 30.47 20.91
C LYS A 380 4.35 29.78 19.54
N SER A 381 5.37 29.01 19.14
CA SER A 381 5.34 28.24 17.89
C SER A 381 4.28 27.13 17.92
N ASN A 382 4.13 26.42 19.03
CA ASN A 382 3.13 25.36 19.18
C ASN A 382 1.71 25.90 19.12
N ILE A 383 1.42 27.03 19.79
CA ILE A 383 0.10 27.70 19.76
C ILE A 383 -0.22 28.13 18.32
N LYS A 384 0.71 28.81 17.66
CA LYS A 384 0.57 29.24 16.27
C LYS A 384 0.26 28.07 15.33
N ASN A 385 1.04 26.98 15.41
CA ASN A 385 0.86 25.82 14.57
C ASN A 385 -0.49 25.13 14.81
N LYS A 386 -0.95 25.03 16.08
CA LYS A 386 -2.29 24.51 16.42
C LYS A 386 -3.42 25.35 15.79
N VAL A 387 -3.30 26.68 15.83
CA VAL A 387 -4.28 27.58 15.21
C VAL A 387 -4.28 27.41 13.68
N LEU A 388 -3.11 27.40 13.05
CA LEU A 388 -2.96 27.19 11.61
C LEU A 388 -3.54 25.83 11.16
N ASP A 389 -3.24 24.76 11.90
CA ASP A 389 -3.76 23.43 11.60
C ASP A 389 -5.29 23.37 11.74
N ARG A 390 -5.89 24.02 12.76
CA ARG A 390 -7.34 24.12 12.95
C ARG A 390 -8.02 24.84 11.77
N ILE A 391 -7.46 25.96 11.32
CA ILE A 391 -8.00 26.71 10.19
C ILE A 391 -7.88 25.89 8.90
N ASN A 392 -6.72 25.29 8.65
CA ASN A 392 -6.48 24.46 7.49
C ASN A 392 -7.34 23.17 7.49
N GLN A 393 -7.71 22.65 8.65
CA GLN A 393 -8.63 21.53 8.76
C GLN A 393 -10.08 21.94 8.45
N LYS A 394 -10.50 23.12 8.91
CA LYS A 394 -11.86 23.62 8.71
C LYS A 394 -12.13 24.10 7.29
N TYR A 395 -11.21 24.86 6.71
CA TYR A 395 -11.40 25.53 5.42
C TYR A 395 -10.67 24.89 4.25
N GLY A 396 -9.92 23.83 4.49
CA GLY A 396 -9.18 23.08 3.47
C GLY A 396 -7.67 23.14 3.69
N ALA A 397 -6.98 22.08 3.28
CA ALA A 397 -5.54 21.98 3.43
C ALA A 397 -4.81 23.13 2.75
N LEU A 398 -3.89 23.78 3.47
CA LEU A 398 -3.08 24.88 2.97
C LEU A 398 -3.87 26.16 2.66
N THR A 399 -4.97 26.43 3.39
CA THR A 399 -5.69 27.71 3.35
C THR A 399 -4.81 28.83 3.91
N ILE A 400 -4.19 28.64 5.05
CA ILE A 400 -3.16 29.54 5.59
C ILE A 400 -1.80 28.86 5.44
N VAL A 401 -0.90 29.52 4.72
CA VAL A 401 0.45 29.01 4.40
C VAL A 401 1.47 30.16 4.39
N PRO A 402 2.75 29.86 4.48
CA PRO A 402 3.80 30.84 4.12
C PRO A 402 3.60 31.39 2.71
N SER A 403 3.83 32.72 2.52
CA SER A 403 3.56 33.43 1.26
C SER A 403 4.17 32.78 0.02
N ASN A 404 5.34 32.20 0.12
CA ASN A 404 5.97 31.47 -0.98
C ASN A 404 5.11 30.31 -1.53
N LEU A 405 4.24 29.73 -0.72
CA LEU A 405 3.37 28.63 -1.13
C LEU A 405 2.13 29.06 -1.92
N ILE A 406 1.92 30.35 -2.14
CA ILE A 406 0.94 30.86 -3.13
C ILE A 406 1.24 30.29 -4.51
N TYR A 407 2.52 30.17 -4.85
CA TYR A 407 3.01 29.63 -6.13
C TYR A 407 3.19 28.10 -6.14
N ARG A 408 2.69 27.37 -5.11
CA ARG A 408 2.81 25.91 -5.05
C ARG A 408 2.06 25.22 -6.17
N SER A 409 2.52 24.02 -6.54
CA SER A 409 1.77 23.15 -7.43
C SER A 409 0.40 22.79 -6.84
N LYS A 410 -0.66 22.97 -7.63
CA LYS A 410 -2.04 22.56 -7.29
C LYS A 410 -2.32 21.08 -7.58
N MET A 411 -1.34 20.33 -8.09
CA MET A 411 -1.51 18.90 -8.32
C MET A 411 -1.82 18.18 -7.00
N PRO A 412 -2.77 17.23 -7.00
CA PRO A 412 -3.13 16.48 -5.83
C PRO A 412 -1.95 15.64 -5.31
N ASP A 413 -2.07 15.20 -4.06
CA ASP A 413 -1.07 14.32 -3.46
C ASP A 413 -1.13 12.94 -4.06
N VAL A 414 0.03 12.30 -4.19
CA VAL A 414 0.14 10.93 -4.69
C VAL A 414 -0.35 9.95 -3.61
N ILE A 415 -1.16 8.98 -4.01
CA ILE A 415 -1.51 7.83 -3.15
C ILE A 415 -0.30 6.91 -3.10
N ALA A 416 0.18 6.61 -1.89
CA ALA A 416 1.29 5.67 -1.71
C ALA A 416 0.82 4.23 -1.99
N PRO A 417 1.65 3.38 -2.64
CA PRO A 417 1.28 2.00 -2.93
C PRO A 417 0.87 1.16 -1.70
N ALA A 418 1.48 1.41 -0.55
CA ALA A 418 1.18 0.73 0.72
C ALA A 418 0.16 1.52 1.57
N TRP A 419 -0.79 2.19 0.92
CA TRP A 419 -1.80 2.97 1.63
C TRP A 419 -2.75 2.07 2.42
N LYS A 420 -3.00 2.46 3.67
CA LYS A 420 -3.92 1.79 4.59
C LYS A 420 -4.95 2.80 5.11
N PRO A 421 -6.15 2.35 5.50
CA PRO A 421 -7.14 3.23 6.13
C PRO A 421 -6.61 3.84 7.43
N SER A 422 -7.30 4.88 7.91
CA SER A 422 -6.92 5.57 9.14
C SER A 422 -6.83 4.59 10.32
N GLY A 423 -5.81 4.76 11.16
CA GLY A 423 -5.53 3.86 12.28
C GLY A 423 -4.60 2.68 11.97
N HIS A 424 -4.47 2.27 10.70
CA HIS A 424 -3.65 1.11 10.30
C HIS A 424 -2.36 1.47 9.57
N ARG A 425 -2.02 2.74 9.44
CA ARG A 425 -0.87 3.20 8.65
C ARG A 425 0.44 2.99 9.37
N ARG A 426 1.39 2.29 8.72
CA ARG A 426 2.79 2.18 9.17
C ARG A 426 3.66 3.33 8.63
N THR A 427 3.21 4.02 7.60
CA THR A 427 3.84 5.21 7.00
C THR A 427 2.74 6.24 6.78
N ILE A 428 2.89 7.40 7.37
CA ILE A 428 1.88 8.46 7.37
C ILE A 428 2.39 9.64 6.53
#